data_9f55932c190cbb9b03462da0d457677c
#
_entry.id   9f55932c190cbb9b03462da0d457677c
#
_cell.length_a   1.000
_cell.length_b   1.000
_cell.length_c   1.000
_cell.angle_alpha   90.00
_cell.angle_beta   90.00
_cell.angle_gamma   90.00
#
_symmetry.space_group_name_H-M   'P 1'
#
loop_
_entity.id
_entity.type
_entity.pdbx_description
1 polymer ?
#
loop_
_entity_poly.entity_id
_entity_poly.type
_entity_poly.pdbx_seq_one_letter_code
_entity_poly.pdbx_strand_id
1 'polypeptide(L)'
;MSAKFEKSKIVEGFRLHEQDTGSADVQVALLTDRINRLTEHLQKNMKDHSSRRGLLVMVGQRRRLLDYLHTTDTNRYQAVTKKLKLRH
;
A
#
# COMPACT_ATOMS: atom_id res chain seq x y z
N MET A 1 14.32 6.43 12.82
CA MET A 1 13.07 7.02 12.37
C MET A 1 11.91 6.05 12.52
N SER A 2 10.80 6.54 12.91
CA SER A 2 9.68 5.67 13.21
C SER A 2 8.81 5.40 11.99
N ALA A 3 8.29 4.21 11.91
CA ALA A 3 7.28 3.85 10.90
C ALA A 3 6.03 4.72 11.04
N LYS A 4 5.75 5.20 12.25
CA LYS A 4 4.63 6.07 12.53
C LYS A 4 4.72 7.39 11.78
N PHE A 5 5.91 7.99 11.70
CA PHE A 5 6.12 9.23 10.96
C PHE A 5 5.86 9.03 9.47
N GLU A 6 6.42 7.97 8.90
CA GLU A 6 6.24 7.67 7.49
C GLU A 6 4.78 7.37 7.15
N LYS A 7 4.08 6.66 8.05
CA LYS A 7 2.67 6.37 7.88
C LYS A 7 1.83 7.63 7.84
N SER A 8 2.08 8.60 8.72
CA SER A 8 1.38 9.87 8.72
C SER A 8 1.57 10.63 7.41
N LYS A 9 2.79 10.63 6.90
CA LYS A 9 3.12 11.30 5.66
C LYS A 9 2.39 10.68 4.46
N ILE A 10 2.31 9.36 4.42
CA ILE A 10 1.59 8.64 3.38
C ILE A 10 0.10 8.94 3.44
N VAL A 11 -0.49 8.90 4.63
CA VAL A 11 -1.91 9.18 4.82
C VAL A 11 -2.25 10.59 4.34
N GLU A 12 -1.45 11.59 4.68
CA GLU A 12 -1.68 12.96 4.23
C GLU A 12 -1.69 13.08 2.72
N GLY A 13 -0.82 12.37 2.04
CA GLY A 13 -0.74 12.42 0.58
C GLY A 13 -1.94 11.82 -0.13
N PHE A 14 -2.74 11.01 0.56
CA PHE A 14 -3.90 10.31 -0.04
C PHE A 14 -5.22 10.65 0.62
N ARG A 15 -5.22 11.58 1.56
CA ARG A 15 -6.43 11.92 2.31
C ARG A 15 -7.42 12.65 1.42
N LEU A 16 -8.68 12.19 1.40
CA LEU A 16 -9.77 12.86 0.68
C LEU A 16 -10.37 14.00 1.49
N HIS A 17 -10.31 13.89 2.80
CA HIS A 17 -10.68 14.93 3.75
C HIS A 17 -9.90 14.70 5.04
N GLU A 18 -9.96 15.64 5.97
CA GLU A 18 -9.08 15.64 7.15
C GLU A 18 -9.14 14.36 7.98
N GLN A 19 -10.25 13.67 8.00
CA GLN A 19 -10.43 12.49 8.84
C GLN A 19 -10.36 11.19 8.04
N ASP A 20 -10.01 11.26 6.77
CA ASP A 20 -9.98 10.08 5.91
C ASP A 20 -8.65 9.33 6.07
N THR A 21 -8.65 8.37 6.98
CA THR A 21 -7.49 7.50 7.20
C THR A 21 -7.76 6.05 6.83
N GLY A 22 -9.00 5.73 6.46
CA GLY A 22 -9.43 4.35 6.20
C GLY A 22 -9.90 4.09 4.79
N SER A 23 -9.83 5.06 3.89
CA SER A 23 -10.25 4.84 2.50
C SER A 23 -9.39 3.82 1.79
N ALA A 24 -9.92 3.21 0.73
CA ALA A 24 -9.20 2.18 -0.02
C ALA A 24 -7.88 2.69 -0.59
N ASP A 25 -7.86 3.92 -1.11
CA ASP A 25 -6.64 4.49 -1.67
C ASP A 25 -5.58 4.75 -0.61
N VAL A 26 -5.97 5.19 0.60
CA VAL A 26 -5.04 5.31 1.72
C VAL A 26 -4.49 3.94 2.12
N GLN A 27 -5.35 2.92 2.19
CA GLN A 27 -4.91 1.57 2.53
C GLN A 27 -3.94 1.01 1.51
N VAL A 28 -4.18 1.26 0.21
CA VAL A 28 -3.26 0.84 -0.85
C VAL A 28 -1.90 1.51 -0.66
N ALA A 29 -1.88 2.79 -0.33
CA ALA A 29 -0.62 3.52 -0.11
C ALA A 29 0.16 2.94 1.07
N LEU A 30 -0.52 2.67 2.18
CA LEU A 30 0.12 2.09 3.36
C LEU A 30 0.64 0.69 3.10
N LEU A 31 -0.13 -0.13 2.40
CA LEU A 31 0.32 -1.48 2.02
C LEU A 31 1.52 -1.41 1.09
N THR A 32 1.53 -0.50 0.13
CA THR A 32 2.64 -0.34 -0.79
C THR A 32 3.93 0.00 -0.05
N ASP A 33 3.86 0.89 0.93
CA ASP A 33 5.03 1.22 1.75
C ASP A 33 5.54 -0.01 2.50
N ARG A 34 4.65 -0.75 3.14
CA ARG A 34 5.01 -1.97 3.88
C ARG A 34 5.58 -3.04 2.96
N ILE A 35 4.99 -3.22 1.78
CA ILE A 35 5.47 -4.18 0.79
C ILE A 35 6.89 -3.83 0.38
N ASN A 36 7.15 -2.56 0.09
CA ASN A 36 8.48 -2.14 -0.33
C ASN A 36 9.53 -2.37 0.76
N ARG A 37 9.19 -2.07 2.00
CA ARG A 37 10.10 -2.29 3.13
C ARG A 37 10.38 -3.77 3.34
N LEU A 38 9.37 -4.59 3.26
CA LEU A 38 9.51 -6.02 3.46
C LEU A 38 10.28 -6.65 2.31
N THR A 39 10.09 -6.14 1.09
CA THR A 39 10.87 -6.60 -0.07
C THR A 39 12.35 -6.32 0.14
N GLU A 40 12.71 -5.13 0.62
CA GLU A 40 14.09 -4.80 0.95
C GLU A 40 14.65 -5.72 2.03
N HIS A 41 13.85 -5.98 3.07
CA HIS A 41 14.25 -6.89 4.13
C HIS A 41 14.56 -8.29 3.59
N LEU A 42 13.71 -8.79 2.70
CA LEU A 42 13.87 -10.12 2.12
C LEU A 42 15.07 -10.22 1.18
N GLN A 43 15.48 -9.13 0.55
CA GLN A 43 16.70 -9.12 -0.24
C GLN A 43 17.95 -9.40 0.60
N LYS A 44 17.91 -9.00 1.87
CA LYS A 44 19.02 -9.23 2.81
C LYS A 44 18.83 -10.50 3.63
N ASN A 45 17.61 -10.96 3.80
CA ASN A 45 17.25 -12.10 4.66
C ASN A 45 16.40 -13.09 3.87
N MET A 46 17.01 -13.73 2.88
CA MET A 46 16.29 -14.58 1.93
C MET A 46 15.61 -15.79 2.55
N LYS A 47 16.06 -16.21 3.73
CA LYS A 47 15.51 -17.37 4.42
C LYS A 47 14.42 -17.02 5.42
N ASP A 48 14.00 -15.78 5.48
CA ASP A 48 12.93 -15.36 6.40
C ASP A 48 11.58 -15.74 5.80
N HIS A 49 11.13 -16.96 6.07
CA HIS A 49 9.90 -17.50 5.51
C HIS A 49 8.65 -16.80 6.06
N SER A 50 8.68 -16.36 7.31
CA SER A 50 7.57 -15.64 7.91
C SER A 50 7.34 -14.29 7.20
N SER A 51 8.41 -13.55 6.94
CA SER A 51 8.33 -12.28 6.24
C SER A 51 7.87 -12.48 4.80
N ARG A 52 8.31 -13.52 4.14
CA ARG A 52 7.89 -13.84 2.78
C ARG A 52 6.39 -14.12 2.72
N ARG A 53 5.89 -14.88 3.69
CA ARG A 53 4.46 -15.16 3.78
C ARG A 53 3.66 -13.90 4.03
N GLY A 54 4.13 -13.03 4.93
CA GLY A 54 3.51 -11.73 5.20
C GLY A 54 3.48 -10.85 3.96
N LEU A 55 4.54 -10.86 3.16
CA LEU A 55 4.59 -10.12 1.91
C LEU A 55 3.49 -10.57 0.95
N LEU A 56 3.33 -11.88 0.79
CA LEU A 56 2.29 -12.41 -0.10
C LEU A 56 0.89 -12.03 0.37
N VAL A 57 0.64 -12.02 1.67
CA VAL A 57 -0.65 -11.59 2.23
C VAL A 57 -0.92 -10.12 1.90
N MET A 58 0.09 -9.26 2.10
CA MET A 58 -0.07 -7.83 1.83
C MET A 58 -0.26 -7.53 0.34
N VAL A 59 0.44 -8.23 -0.52
CA VAL A 59 0.25 -8.10 -1.97
C VAL A 59 -1.17 -8.48 -2.36
N GLY A 60 -1.68 -9.57 -1.79
CA GLY A 60 -3.07 -10.00 -2.02
C GLY A 60 -4.09 -8.98 -1.55
N GLN A 61 -3.87 -8.40 -0.36
CA GLN A 61 -4.75 -7.36 0.19
C GLN A 61 -4.75 -6.12 -0.70
N ARG A 62 -3.58 -5.68 -1.14
CA ARG A 62 -3.47 -4.52 -2.03
C ARG A 62 -4.22 -4.76 -3.33
N ARG A 63 -4.07 -5.95 -3.91
CA ARG A 63 -4.74 -6.30 -5.13
C ARG A 63 -6.27 -6.23 -4.99
N ARG A 64 -6.80 -6.73 -3.89
CA ARG A 64 -8.25 -6.66 -3.63
C ARG A 64 -8.74 -5.23 -3.53
N LEU A 65 -7.98 -4.37 -2.85
CA LEU A 65 -8.35 -2.96 -2.73
C LEU A 65 -8.30 -2.26 -4.09
N LEU A 66 -7.30 -2.55 -4.90
CA LEU A 66 -7.19 -1.98 -6.24
C LEU A 66 -8.32 -2.47 -7.14
N ASP A 67 -8.68 -3.74 -7.07
CA ASP A 67 -9.81 -4.27 -7.82
C ASP A 67 -11.11 -3.59 -7.40
N TYR A 68 -11.30 -3.38 -6.12
CA TYR A 68 -12.46 -2.66 -5.59
C TYR A 68 -12.52 -1.23 -6.16
N LEU A 69 -11.42 -0.50 -6.12
CA LEU A 69 -11.36 0.86 -6.67
C LEU A 69 -11.63 0.85 -8.18
N HIS A 70 -11.08 -0.12 -8.88
CA HIS A 70 -11.27 -0.22 -10.33
C HIS A 70 -12.74 -0.37 -10.71
N THR A 71 -13.52 -1.09 -9.91
CA THR A 71 -14.93 -1.31 -10.17
C THR A 71 -15.84 -0.21 -9.64
N THR A 72 -15.46 0.45 -8.54
CA THR A 72 -16.32 1.44 -7.88
C THR A 72 -15.98 2.88 -8.22
N ASP A 73 -14.71 3.18 -8.49
CA ASP A 73 -14.27 4.54 -8.82
C ASP A 73 -12.99 4.47 -9.65
N THR A 74 -13.18 4.35 -10.96
CA THR A 74 -12.07 4.22 -11.91
C THR A 74 -11.11 5.41 -11.84
N ASN A 75 -11.62 6.62 -11.63
CA ASN A 75 -10.76 7.80 -11.54
C ASN A 75 -9.81 7.72 -10.34
N ARG A 76 -10.32 7.28 -9.19
CA ARG A 76 -9.48 7.08 -8.00
C ARG A 76 -8.47 5.96 -8.22
N TYR A 77 -8.90 4.88 -8.87
CA TYR A 77 -8.01 3.78 -9.20
C TYR A 77 -6.84 4.27 -10.06
N GLN A 78 -7.12 5.02 -11.11
CA GLN A 78 -6.08 5.54 -11.99
C GLN A 78 -5.16 6.51 -11.25
N ALA A 79 -5.71 7.38 -10.42
CA ALA A 79 -4.92 8.33 -9.65
C ALA A 79 -3.97 7.63 -8.69
N VAL A 80 -4.45 6.60 -7.98
CA VAL A 80 -3.63 5.85 -7.02
C VAL A 80 -2.52 5.07 -7.73
N THR A 81 -2.86 4.35 -8.81
CA THR A 81 -1.85 3.57 -9.53
C THR A 81 -0.80 4.46 -10.15
N LYS A 82 -1.17 5.60 -10.69
CA LYS A 82 -0.24 6.56 -11.26
C LYS A 82 0.67 7.15 -10.18
N LYS A 83 0.08 7.57 -9.06
CA LYS A 83 0.82 8.20 -7.96
C LYS A 83 1.82 7.24 -7.32
N LEU A 84 1.45 5.98 -7.18
CA LEU A 84 2.31 4.96 -6.59
C LEU A 84 3.13 4.20 -7.62
N LYS A 85 2.98 4.52 -8.90
CA LYS A 85 3.67 3.85 -10.00
C LYS A 85 3.43 2.35 -10.02
N LEU A 86 2.20 1.95 -9.76
CA LEU A 86 1.82 0.54 -9.77
C LEU A 86 1.39 0.12 -11.17
N ARG A 87 1.69 -1.14 -11.48
CA ARG A 87 1.22 -1.77 -12.71
C ARG A 87 -0.06 -2.52 -12.39
N HIS A 88 -1.17 -2.00 -12.84
CA HIS A 88 -2.42 -2.72 -12.52
C HIS A 88 -3.52 -2.35 -13.49
#